data_066c9cd9686a1d8894af9c334fedf586
#
_entry.id   066c9cd9686a1d8894af9c334fedf586
#
_cell.length_a   1.000
_cell.length_b   1.000
_cell.length_c   1.000
_cell.angle_alpha   90.00
_cell.angle_beta   90.00
_cell.angle_gamma   90.00
#
_symmetry.space_group_name_H-M   'P 1'
#
loop_
_entity.id
_entity.type
_entity.pdbx_description
1 polymer ?
#
loop_
_entity_poly.entity_id
_entity_poly.type
_entity_poly.pdbx_seq_one_letter_code
_entity_poly.pdbx_strand_id
1 'polypeptide(L)'
;MVRITKVHTGGGDEGETSLVDGSRVAKSNARIEIVGTCDEVNALLGMVLMETNRISDTHADGGTRITVRRVKDVCTSAIGRLQSELFDLGAELACPPNQIPEYMQLIDQEDSDRLCEEMDAWIEELDPLESFILPTGSGPVATLHLARTVTRRLERSMVGIKDEMRPLSLQYVNRLSDWLFVLTRWTSARLAEDETLWTPKGKREAGTADMIRRQNANR
;
A
#
# COMPACT_ATOMS: atom_id res chain seq x y z
N MET A 1 8.77 -19.13 18.23
CA MET A 1 9.07 -17.69 18.47
C MET A 1 10.44 -17.41 17.88
N VAL A 2 10.54 -16.51 16.91
CA VAL A 2 11.81 -16.11 16.31
C VAL A 2 12.56 -15.23 17.31
N ARG A 3 13.83 -15.55 17.62
CA ARG A 3 14.67 -14.79 18.54
C ARG A 3 15.84 -14.21 17.76
N ILE A 4 15.82 -12.90 17.51
CA ILE A 4 16.89 -12.19 16.81
C ILE A 4 17.85 -11.64 17.88
N THR A 5 19.06 -12.17 17.95
CA THR A 5 20.06 -11.79 18.96
C THR A 5 21.17 -10.91 18.38
N LYS A 6 21.42 -10.97 17.07
CA LYS A 6 22.43 -10.18 16.39
C LYS A 6 21.98 -9.87 14.97
N VAL A 7 21.87 -8.59 14.61
CA VAL A 7 21.40 -8.12 13.30
C VAL A 7 22.56 -7.91 12.32
N HIS A 8 23.67 -7.34 12.76
CA HIS A 8 24.85 -7.05 11.94
C HIS A 8 25.83 -8.22 11.98
N THR A 9 25.79 -9.07 10.96
CA THR A 9 26.68 -10.25 10.87
C THR A 9 27.78 -10.10 9.83
N GLY A 10 27.76 -9.06 9.00
CA GLY A 10 28.72 -8.82 7.92
C GLY A 10 28.56 -9.75 6.71
N GLY A 11 27.68 -10.76 6.79
CA GLY A 11 27.51 -11.76 5.73
C GLY A 11 27.00 -11.24 4.39
N GLY A 12 26.56 -9.98 4.33
CA GLY A 12 26.05 -9.34 3.12
C GLY A 12 26.91 -8.23 2.55
N ASP A 13 28.11 -7.99 3.10
CA ASP A 13 28.93 -6.83 2.75
C ASP A 13 29.55 -6.93 1.34
N GLU A 14 29.65 -8.13 0.80
CA GLU A 14 30.15 -8.41 -0.55
C GLU A 14 29.03 -8.38 -1.63
N GLY A 15 27.82 -7.90 -1.28
CA GLY A 15 26.71 -7.75 -2.23
C GLY A 15 25.87 -9.00 -2.43
N GLU A 16 26.03 -10.02 -1.57
CA GLU A 16 25.20 -11.22 -1.56
C GLU A 16 24.28 -11.27 -0.34
N THR A 17 23.20 -12.06 -0.46
CA THR A 17 22.27 -12.38 0.64
C THR A 17 21.85 -13.84 0.56
N SER A 18 21.16 -14.34 1.59
CA SER A 18 20.59 -15.69 1.58
C SER A 18 19.10 -15.65 1.35
N LEU A 19 18.59 -16.61 0.57
CA LEU A 19 17.18 -16.96 0.52
C LEU A 19 16.79 -17.82 1.74
N VAL A 20 15.52 -18.16 1.88
CA VAL A 20 15.00 -18.96 3.02
C VAL A 20 15.59 -20.36 3.05
N ASP A 21 15.87 -20.95 1.90
CA ASP A 21 16.53 -22.25 1.77
C ASP A 21 18.05 -22.25 2.10
N GLY A 22 18.59 -21.07 2.43
CA GLY A 22 20.01 -20.87 2.72
C GLY A 22 20.89 -20.67 1.48
N SER A 23 20.34 -20.77 0.28
CA SER A 23 21.11 -20.49 -0.95
C SER A 23 21.55 -19.02 -0.99
N ARG A 24 22.76 -18.79 -1.53
CA ARG A 24 23.32 -17.45 -1.67
C ARG A 24 23.02 -16.88 -3.04
N VAL A 25 22.52 -15.64 -3.06
CA VAL A 25 22.21 -14.91 -4.30
C VAL A 25 22.73 -13.48 -4.21
N ALA A 26 22.99 -12.87 -5.34
CA ALA A 26 23.32 -11.44 -5.40
C ALA A 26 22.14 -10.60 -4.88
N LYS A 27 22.40 -9.53 -4.15
CA LYS A 27 21.35 -8.57 -3.71
C LYS A 27 20.58 -7.93 -4.86
N SER A 28 21.15 -7.93 -6.08
CA SER A 28 20.51 -7.50 -7.33
C SER A 28 19.62 -8.58 -7.98
N ASN A 29 19.46 -9.76 -7.36
CA ASN A 29 18.56 -10.80 -7.87
C ASN A 29 17.12 -10.30 -7.90
N ALA A 30 16.37 -10.61 -8.96
CA ALA A 30 14.98 -10.18 -9.13
C ALA A 30 14.07 -10.59 -7.95
N ARG A 31 14.30 -11.75 -7.35
CA ARG A 31 13.56 -12.22 -6.17
C ARG A 31 13.83 -11.34 -4.95
N ILE A 32 15.06 -10.90 -4.73
CA ILE A 32 15.42 -9.99 -3.64
C ILE A 32 14.82 -8.60 -3.84
N GLU A 33 14.77 -8.11 -5.09
CA GLU A 33 14.09 -6.85 -5.44
C GLU A 33 12.58 -6.92 -5.12
N ILE A 34 11.93 -8.05 -5.43
CA ILE A 34 10.51 -8.28 -5.13
C ILE A 34 10.27 -8.28 -3.62
N VAL A 35 11.08 -9.01 -2.85
CA VAL A 35 11.00 -9.02 -1.37
C VAL A 35 11.20 -7.63 -0.79
N GLY A 36 12.20 -6.89 -1.27
CA GLY A 36 12.44 -5.51 -0.86
C GLY A 36 11.28 -4.57 -1.20
N THR A 37 10.67 -4.72 -2.37
CA THR A 37 9.49 -3.92 -2.74
C THR A 37 8.27 -4.29 -1.89
N CYS A 38 8.12 -5.56 -1.48
CA CYS A 38 7.10 -5.99 -0.53
C CYS A 38 7.28 -5.30 0.84
N ASP A 39 8.52 -5.21 1.33
CA ASP A 39 8.86 -4.48 2.55
C ASP A 39 8.54 -2.98 2.42
N GLU A 40 8.78 -2.36 1.26
CA GLU A 40 8.40 -0.96 1.02
C GLU A 40 6.88 -0.76 1.12
N VAL A 41 6.07 -1.67 0.55
CA VAL A 41 4.61 -1.61 0.69
C VAL A 41 4.23 -1.68 2.16
N ASN A 42 4.81 -2.62 2.92
CA ASN A 42 4.54 -2.79 4.35
C ASN A 42 4.89 -1.52 5.15
N ALA A 43 6.05 -0.92 4.89
CA ALA A 43 6.47 0.33 5.52
C ALA A 43 5.52 1.50 5.20
N LEU A 44 5.03 1.59 3.95
CA LEU A 44 4.05 2.59 3.54
C LEU A 44 2.70 2.42 4.24
N LEU A 45 2.26 1.19 4.50
CA LEU A 45 1.07 0.93 5.31
C LEU A 45 1.25 1.45 6.74
N GLY A 46 2.44 1.31 7.33
CA GLY A 46 2.79 1.94 8.60
C GLY A 46 2.69 3.47 8.55
N MET A 47 3.11 4.09 7.45
CA MET A 47 2.95 5.54 7.25
C MET A 47 1.47 5.95 7.14
N VAL A 48 0.62 5.14 6.49
CA VAL A 48 -0.83 5.38 6.45
C VAL A 48 -1.40 5.42 7.86
N LEU A 49 -1.05 4.46 8.72
CA LEU A 49 -1.49 4.45 10.12
C LEU A 49 -1.01 5.69 10.88
N MET A 50 0.24 6.07 10.69
CA MET A 50 0.81 7.27 11.32
C MET A 50 0.02 8.52 10.91
N GLU A 51 -0.23 8.73 9.63
CA GLU A 51 -0.96 9.90 9.13
C GLU A 51 -2.45 9.87 9.56
N THR A 52 -3.08 8.70 9.56
CA THR A 52 -4.45 8.53 10.04
C THR A 52 -4.56 8.89 11.52
N ASN A 53 -3.59 8.48 12.35
CA ASN A 53 -3.59 8.77 13.78
C ASN A 53 -3.32 10.25 14.11
N ARG A 54 -2.69 11.01 13.21
CA ARG A 54 -2.48 12.47 13.36
C ARG A 54 -3.77 13.28 13.25
N ILE A 55 -4.80 12.75 12.59
CA ILE A 55 -6.08 13.45 12.47
C ILE A 55 -6.78 13.43 13.84
N SER A 56 -7.18 14.61 14.35
CA SER A 56 -7.97 14.67 15.58
C SER A 56 -9.35 14.07 15.37
N ASP A 57 -9.74 13.12 16.21
CA ASP A 57 -11.09 12.55 16.26
C ASP A 57 -12.00 13.25 17.28
N THR A 58 -11.57 14.42 17.77
CA THR A 58 -12.34 15.28 18.65
C THR A 58 -12.54 16.67 18.03
N HIS A 59 -13.71 17.24 18.22
CA HIS A 59 -14.02 18.63 17.92
C HIS A 59 -13.43 19.58 18.97
N ALA A 60 -13.39 20.87 18.66
CA ALA A 60 -12.91 21.89 19.61
C ALA A 60 -13.74 21.98 20.89
N ASP A 61 -15.00 21.61 20.84
CA ASP A 61 -15.94 21.56 21.99
C ASP A 61 -15.85 20.25 22.78
N GLY A 62 -14.94 19.34 22.41
CA GLY A 62 -14.75 18.04 23.04
C GLY A 62 -15.63 16.91 22.49
N GLY A 63 -16.53 17.18 21.54
CA GLY A 63 -17.35 16.17 20.87
C GLY A 63 -16.53 15.23 20.00
N THR A 64 -16.99 13.99 19.82
CA THR A 64 -16.31 12.98 18.97
C THR A 64 -16.64 13.17 17.48
N ARG A 65 -15.63 13.19 16.65
CA ARG A 65 -15.73 13.14 15.17
C ARG A 65 -15.89 11.67 14.73
N ILE A 66 -17.13 11.19 14.72
CA ILE A 66 -17.46 9.76 14.54
C ILE A 66 -16.87 9.21 13.22
N THR A 67 -16.94 9.98 12.11
CA THR A 67 -16.41 9.55 10.80
C THR A 67 -14.89 9.38 10.82
N VAL A 68 -14.17 10.29 11.49
CA VAL A 68 -12.71 10.19 11.67
C VAL A 68 -12.36 8.97 12.52
N ARG A 69 -13.10 8.74 13.63
CA ARG A 69 -12.89 7.56 14.47
C ARG A 69 -13.10 6.28 13.68
N ARG A 70 -14.17 6.21 12.87
CA ARG A 70 -14.42 5.06 11.98
C ARG A 70 -13.27 4.82 11.01
N VAL A 71 -12.68 5.88 10.40
CA VAL A 71 -11.49 5.75 9.54
C VAL A 71 -10.32 5.16 10.32
N LYS A 72 -10.04 5.66 11.54
CA LYS A 72 -8.97 5.13 12.39
C LYS A 72 -9.16 3.66 12.72
N ASP A 73 -10.36 3.27 13.13
CA ASP A 73 -10.68 1.89 13.52
C ASP A 73 -10.52 0.94 12.33
N VAL A 74 -11.07 1.29 11.16
CA VAL A 74 -10.94 0.51 9.93
C VAL A 74 -9.48 0.41 9.49
N CYS A 75 -8.76 1.54 9.38
CA CYS A 75 -7.36 1.52 8.99
C CYS A 75 -6.50 0.72 9.96
N THR A 76 -6.70 0.87 11.28
CA THR A 76 -5.92 0.14 12.28
C THR A 76 -6.13 -1.37 12.16
N SER A 77 -7.39 -1.81 12.02
CA SER A 77 -7.71 -3.24 11.91
C SER A 77 -7.21 -3.83 10.60
N ALA A 78 -7.59 -3.25 9.47
CA ALA A 78 -7.29 -3.81 8.15
C ALA A 78 -5.79 -3.73 7.84
N ILE A 79 -5.14 -2.60 8.10
CA ILE A 79 -3.70 -2.44 7.82
C ILE A 79 -2.86 -3.31 8.76
N GLY A 80 -3.24 -3.43 10.04
CA GLY A 80 -2.52 -4.31 10.97
C GLY A 80 -2.50 -5.77 10.51
N ARG A 81 -3.62 -6.26 9.95
CA ARG A 81 -3.72 -7.56 9.30
C ARG A 81 -2.83 -7.63 8.06
N LEU A 82 -2.98 -6.68 7.14
CA LEU A 82 -2.21 -6.64 5.88
C LEU A 82 -0.71 -6.60 6.10
N GLN A 83 -0.24 -5.90 7.13
CA GLN A 83 1.18 -5.88 7.48
C GLN A 83 1.70 -7.27 7.85
N SER A 84 0.90 -8.08 8.54
CA SER A 84 1.25 -9.47 8.84
C SER A 84 1.21 -10.35 7.58
N GLU A 85 0.15 -10.23 6.77
CA GLU A 85 0.02 -10.94 5.49
C GLU A 85 1.18 -10.61 4.53
N LEU A 86 1.66 -9.35 4.49
CA LEU A 86 2.82 -8.97 3.68
C LEU A 86 4.14 -9.54 4.22
N PHE A 87 4.27 -9.78 5.52
CA PHE A 87 5.41 -10.52 6.06
C PHE A 87 5.39 -11.99 5.64
N ASP A 88 4.22 -12.63 5.68
CA ASP A 88 4.05 -14.01 5.22
C ASP A 88 4.31 -14.10 3.71
N LEU A 89 3.77 -13.18 2.92
CA LEU A 89 4.03 -13.06 1.48
C LEU A 89 5.53 -12.86 1.19
N GLY A 90 6.20 -11.95 1.92
CA GLY A 90 7.63 -11.70 1.77
C GLY A 90 8.48 -12.95 2.03
N ALA A 91 8.13 -13.73 3.05
CA ALA A 91 8.77 -15.00 3.34
C ALA A 91 8.52 -16.04 2.23
N GLU A 92 7.30 -16.13 1.72
CA GLU A 92 6.94 -16.99 0.58
C GLU A 92 7.74 -16.60 -0.67
N LEU A 93 7.78 -15.32 -1.01
CA LEU A 93 8.51 -14.80 -2.17
C LEU A 93 10.04 -14.99 -2.07
N ALA A 94 10.57 -15.07 -0.85
CA ALA A 94 11.98 -15.42 -0.62
C ALA A 94 12.30 -16.91 -0.80
N CYS A 95 11.31 -17.75 -1.08
CA CYS A 95 11.49 -19.18 -1.35
C CYS A 95 11.35 -19.46 -2.84
N PRO A 96 12.22 -20.28 -3.45
CA PRO A 96 11.92 -20.91 -4.73
C PRO A 96 10.68 -21.81 -4.59
N PRO A 97 9.80 -21.95 -5.62
CA PRO A 97 8.50 -22.61 -5.50
C PRO A 97 8.55 -24.05 -4.97
N ASN A 98 9.61 -24.79 -5.37
CA ASN A 98 9.80 -26.19 -5.00
C ASN A 98 10.50 -26.38 -3.65
N GLN A 99 10.77 -25.30 -2.93
CA GLN A 99 11.56 -25.28 -1.69
C GLN A 99 10.82 -24.55 -0.56
N ILE A 100 9.52 -24.32 -0.71
CA ILE A 100 8.67 -23.74 0.33
C ILE A 100 8.54 -24.77 1.46
N PRO A 101 8.95 -24.42 2.70
CA PRO A 101 8.83 -25.33 3.83
C PRO A 101 7.35 -25.64 4.16
N GLU A 102 7.02 -26.90 4.47
CA GLU A 102 5.65 -27.32 4.80
C GLU A 102 5.02 -26.57 6.01
N TYR A 103 5.85 -26.04 6.91
CA TYR A 103 5.38 -25.30 8.09
C TYR A 103 5.08 -23.82 7.81
N MET A 104 5.42 -23.33 6.61
CA MET A 104 5.23 -21.92 6.25
C MET A 104 3.74 -21.65 5.99
N GLN A 105 3.23 -20.63 6.65
CA GLN A 105 1.91 -20.12 6.32
C GLN A 105 2.00 -19.32 5.02
N LEU A 106 1.14 -19.59 4.08
CA LEU A 106 1.15 -19.03 2.74
C LEU A 106 -0.12 -18.21 2.52
N ILE A 107 -0.01 -17.18 1.71
CA ILE A 107 -1.19 -16.47 1.21
C ILE A 107 -2.10 -17.47 0.47
N ASP A 108 -3.37 -17.46 0.79
CA ASP A 108 -4.36 -18.36 0.21
C ASP A 108 -5.52 -17.61 -0.47
N GLN A 109 -6.53 -18.37 -0.92
CA GLN A 109 -7.67 -17.79 -1.62
C GLN A 109 -8.54 -16.95 -0.66
N GLU A 110 -8.65 -17.35 0.62
CA GLU A 110 -9.47 -16.63 1.61
C GLU A 110 -8.92 -15.23 1.88
N ASP A 111 -7.59 -15.05 1.84
CA ASP A 111 -6.96 -13.73 1.97
C ASP A 111 -7.36 -12.80 0.81
N SER A 112 -7.35 -13.33 -0.42
CA SER A 112 -7.79 -12.58 -1.62
C SER A 112 -9.29 -12.29 -1.59
N ASP A 113 -10.12 -13.25 -1.17
CA ASP A 113 -11.58 -13.11 -1.08
C ASP A 113 -11.95 -12.06 -0.03
N ARG A 114 -11.25 -12.02 1.11
CA ARG A 114 -11.43 -11.00 2.14
C ARG A 114 -11.15 -9.58 1.61
N LEU A 115 -10.12 -9.40 0.80
CA LEU A 115 -9.87 -8.10 0.15
C LEU A 115 -11.05 -7.69 -0.75
N CYS A 116 -11.64 -8.65 -1.49
CA CYS A 116 -12.80 -8.37 -2.33
C CYS A 116 -14.03 -8.00 -1.50
N GLU A 117 -14.34 -8.73 -0.44
CA GLU A 117 -15.46 -8.46 0.46
C GLU A 117 -15.36 -7.07 1.11
N GLU A 118 -14.16 -6.68 1.56
CA GLU A 118 -13.92 -5.35 2.12
C GLU A 118 -14.11 -4.24 1.08
N MET A 119 -13.62 -4.45 -0.15
CA MET A 119 -13.84 -3.49 -1.25
C MET A 119 -15.32 -3.33 -1.57
N ASP A 120 -16.06 -4.43 -1.69
CA ASP A 120 -17.50 -4.41 -1.99
C ASP A 120 -18.27 -3.62 -0.92
N ALA A 121 -17.97 -3.87 0.36
CA ALA A 121 -18.58 -3.14 1.47
C ALA A 121 -18.29 -1.63 1.44
N TRP A 122 -17.11 -1.21 1.04
CA TRP A 122 -16.78 0.22 0.92
C TRP A 122 -17.37 0.85 -0.34
N ILE A 123 -17.44 0.11 -1.45
CA ILE A 123 -18.02 0.61 -2.71
C ILE A 123 -19.51 0.94 -2.55
N GLU A 124 -20.25 0.19 -1.75
CA GLU A 124 -21.64 0.48 -1.41
C GLU A 124 -21.84 1.88 -0.77
N GLU A 125 -20.78 2.41 -0.15
CA GLU A 125 -20.81 3.73 0.51
C GLU A 125 -20.23 4.86 -0.37
N LEU A 126 -19.86 4.59 -1.63
CA LEU A 126 -19.20 5.52 -2.54
C LEU A 126 -20.05 5.84 -3.77
N ASP A 127 -19.99 7.09 -4.20
CA ASP A 127 -20.55 7.48 -5.49
C ASP A 127 -19.76 6.86 -6.64
N PRO A 128 -20.42 6.56 -7.78
CA PRO A 128 -19.74 6.09 -8.97
C PRO A 128 -18.67 7.07 -9.46
N LEU A 129 -17.56 6.55 -10.00
CA LEU A 129 -16.52 7.36 -10.60
C LEU A 129 -16.95 7.91 -11.96
N GLU A 130 -16.85 9.22 -12.12
CA GLU A 130 -17.12 9.91 -13.39
C GLU A 130 -15.84 10.18 -14.20
N SER A 131 -14.65 10.12 -13.56
CA SER A 131 -13.36 10.38 -14.18
C SER A 131 -12.22 9.72 -13.38
N PHE A 132 -10.97 9.77 -13.90
CA PHE A 132 -9.80 9.40 -13.13
C PHE A 132 -9.53 10.41 -12.00
N ILE A 133 -9.05 9.92 -10.87
CA ILE A 133 -8.69 10.71 -9.70
C ILE A 133 -7.19 10.98 -9.72
N LEU A 134 -6.80 12.21 -9.44
CA LEU A 134 -5.41 12.56 -9.20
C LEU A 134 -4.98 12.11 -7.78
N PRO A 135 -3.74 11.65 -7.60
CA PRO A 135 -3.24 11.15 -6.30
C PRO A 135 -2.93 12.33 -5.34
N THR A 136 -3.97 12.99 -4.86
CA THR A 136 -3.93 14.14 -3.94
C THR A 136 -4.86 13.87 -2.76
N GLY A 137 -4.79 14.69 -1.71
CA GLY A 137 -5.62 14.61 -0.51
C GLY A 137 -4.83 14.87 0.77
N SER A 138 -5.44 14.61 1.90
CA SER A 138 -4.77 14.66 3.21
C SER A 138 -3.65 13.62 3.33
N GLY A 139 -2.91 13.67 4.44
CA GLY A 139 -1.80 12.75 4.71
C GLY A 139 -2.16 11.29 4.48
N PRO A 140 -3.21 10.72 5.11
CA PRO A 140 -3.57 9.32 4.88
C PRO A 140 -3.99 9.04 3.43
N VAL A 141 -4.77 9.92 2.80
CA VAL A 141 -5.23 9.74 1.40
C VAL A 141 -4.06 9.73 0.43
N ALA A 142 -3.15 10.72 0.53
CA ALA A 142 -1.97 10.80 -0.32
C ALA A 142 -1.02 9.59 -0.10
N THR A 143 -0.85 9.15 1.15
CA THR A 143 0.00 7.99 1.48
C THR A 143 -0.60 6.67 0.98
N LEU A 144 -1.92 6.50 1.04
CA LEU A 144 -2.62 5.36 0.43
C LEU A 144 -2.42 5.31 -1.09
N HIS A 145 -2.49 6.46 -1.78
CA HIS A 145 -2.17 6.51 -3.21
C HIS A 145 -0.72 6.10 -3.49
N LEU A 146 0.24 6.51 -2.65
CA LEU A 146 1.63 6.10 -2.78
C LEU A 146 1.78 4.59 -2.56
N ALA A 147 1.20 4.04 -1.48
CA ALA A 147 1.20 2.61 -1.21
C ALA A 147 0.64 1.81 -2.40
N ARG A 148 -0.50 2.25 -2.96
CA ARG A 148 -1.08 1.66 -4.17
C ARG A 148 -0.10 1.63 -5.35
N THR A 149 0.60 2.73 -5.62
CA THR A 149 1.53 2.79 -6.76
C THR A 149 2.76 1.90 -6.57
N VAL A 150 3.24 1.76 -5.33
CA VAL A 150 4.34 0.84 -4.98
C VAL A 150 3.87 -0.62 -5.05
N THR A 151 2.65 -0.93 -4.59
CA THR A 151 2.04 -2.27 -4.77
C THR A 151 1.95 -2.66 -6.24
N ARG A 152 1.57 -1.74 -7.13
CA ARG A 152 1.59 -1.96 -8.58
C ARG A 152 3.01 -2.11 -9.14
N ARG A 153 4.03 -1.53 -8.53
CA ARG A 153 5.43 -1.80 -8.87
C ARG A 153 5.81 -3.22 -8.44
N LEU A 154 5.45 -3.63 -7.23
CA LEU A 154 5.62 -5.01 -6.75
C LEU A 154 5.01 -6.02 -7.72
N GLU A 155 3.75 -5.84 -8.08
CA GLU A 155 3.03 -6.68 -9.05
C GLU A 155 3.80 -6.83 -10.37
N ARG A 156 4.24 -5.72 -10.97
CA ARG A 156 5.02 -5.75 -12.23
C ARG A 156 6.35 -6.48 -12.09
N SER A 157 7.03 -6.32 -10.96
CA SER A 157 8.28 -7.04 -10.68
C SER A 157 8.01 -8.55 -10.54
N MET A 158 6.92 -8.93 -9.86
CA MET A 158 6.50 -10.32 -9.72
C MET A 158 6.18 -10.98 -11.06
N VAL A 159 5.55 -10.27 -11.99
CA VAL A 159 5.29 -10.77 -13.35
C VAL A 159 6.57 -11.18 -14.07
N GLY A 160 7.69 -10.53 -13.78
CA GLY A 160 9.00 -10.86 -14.36
C GLY A 160 9.53 -12.26 -14.01
N ILE A 161 9.08 -12.83 -12.89
CA ILE A 161 9.45 -14.18 -12.43
C ILE A 161 8.20 -15.03 -12.10
N LYS A 162 7.08 -14.77 -12.77
CA LYS A 162 5.77 -15.40 -12.45
C LYS A 162 5.80 -16.94 -12.47
N ASP A 163 6.64 -17.54 -13.32
CA ASP A 163 6.78 -18.98 -13.44
C ASP A 163 7.61 -19.60 -12.28
N GLU A 164 8.21 -18.74 -11.46
CA GLU A 164 9.01 -19.08 -10.28
C GLU A 164 8.29 -18.77 -8.95
N MET A 165 6.98 -18.53 -8.98
CA MET A 165 6.18 -18.26 -7.78
C MET A 165 4.79 -18.89 -7.88
N ARG A 166 4.07 -18.90 -6.75
CA ARG A 166 2.69 -19.38 -6.72
C ARG A 166 1.75 -18.35 -7.38
N PRO A 167 0.79 -18.78 -8.21
CA PRO A 167 -0.16 -17.87 -8.87
C PRO A 167 -1.01 -17.06 -7.86
N LEU A 168 -1.34 -17.61 -6.70
CA LEU A 168 -2.13 -16.96 -5.66
C LEU A 168 -1.42 -15.74 -5.08
N SER A 169 -0.09 -15.76 -4.95
CA SER A 169 0.70 -14.62 -4.47
C SER A 169 0.58 -13.42 -5.41
N LEU A 170 0.65 -13.65 -6.73
CA LEU A 170 0.46 -12.60 -7.73
C LEU A 170 -0.99 -12.09 -7.74
N GLN A 171 -1.97 -13.00 -7.63
CA GLN A 171 -3.39 -12.64 -7.54
C GLN A 171 -3.66 -11.75 -6.31
N TYR A 172 -3.12 -12.11 -5.15
CA TYR A 172 -3.27 -11.33 -3.92
C TYR A 172 -2.72 -9.90 -4.08
N VAL A 173 -1.51 -9.75 -4.62
CA VAL A 173 -0.91 -8.41 -4.82
C VAL A 173 -1.71 -7.58 -5.82
N ASN A 174 -2.25 -8.18 -6.87
CA ASN A 174 -3.17 -7.51 -7.79
C ASN A 174 -4.41 -6.99 -7.05
N ARG A 175 -5.09 -7.84 -6.25
CA ARG A 175 -6.24 -7.45 -5.42
C ARG A 175 -5.87 -6.37 -4.39
N LEU A 176 -4.71 -6.47 -3.75
CA LEU A 176 -4.24 -5.48 -2.80
C LEU A 176 -4.10 -4.08 -3.44
N SER A 177 -3.69 -4.00 -4.70
CA SER A 177 -3.60 -2.72 -5.41
C SER A 177 -4.98 -2.07 -5.62
N ASP A 178 -6.00 -2.88 -5.91
CA ASP A 178 -7.39 -2.43 -6.07
C ASP A 178 -7.99 -2.05 -4.71
N TRP A 179 -7.73 -2.85 -3.69
CA TRP A 179 -8.14 -2.60 -2.31
C TRP A 179 -7.61 -1.25 -1.78
N LEU A 180 -6.33 -0.95 -2.01
CA LEU A 180 -5.73 0.33 -1.65
C LEU A 180 -6.40 1.51 -2.37
N PHE A 181 -6.83 1.32 -3.62
CA PHE A 181 -7.56 2.33 -4.35
C PHE A 181 -8.94 2.60 -3.74
N VAL A 182 -9.69 1.54 -3.44
CA VAL A 182 -11.03 1.67 -2.86
C VAL A 182 -10.95 2.26 -1.45
N LEU A 183 -10.00 1.80 -0.60
CA LEU A 183 -9.78 2.38 0.71
C LEU A 183 -9.40 3.87 0.63
N THR A 184 -8.61 4.26 -0.36
CA THR A 184 -8.26 5.68 -0.57
C THR A 184 -9.51 6.52 -0.79
N ARG A 185 -10.40 6.10 -1.67
CA ARG A 185 -11.66 6.78 -1.96
C ARG A 185 -12.57 6.83 -0.73
N TRP A 186 -12.73 5.69 -0.07
CA TRP A 186 -13.56 5.60 1.12
C TRP A 186 -13.03 6.51 2.24
N THR A 187 -11.72 6.54 2.46
CA THR A 187 -11.08 7.42 3.44
C THR A 187 -11.33 8.89 3.10
N SER A 188 -11.15 9.30 1.83
CA SER A 188 -11.41 10.65 1.36
C SER A 188 -12.86 11.06 1.66
N ALA A 189 -13.83 10.22 1.28
CA ALA A 189 -15.26 10.46 1.51
C ALA A 189 -15.60 10.57 3.02
N ARG A 190 -15.04 9.69 3.87
CA ARG A 190 -15.26 9.73 5.34
C ARG A 190 -14.63 10.94 6.02
N LEU A 191 -13.54 11.47 5.46
CA LEU A 191 -12.89 12.69 5.92
C LEU A 191 -13.53 13.97 5.36
N ALA A 192 -14.55 13.83 4.51
CA ALA A 192 -15.22 14.91 3.78
C ALA A 192 -14.24 15.70 2.88
N GLU A 193 -13.36 14.97 2.20
CA GLU A 193 -12.42 15.51 1.21
C GLU A 193 -12.95 15.25 -0.19
N ASP A 194 -12.92 16.29 -1.04
CA ASP A 194 -13.29 16.16 -2.45
C ASP A 194 -12.19 15.46 -3.25
N GLU A 195 -12.57 14.50 -4.09
CA GLU A 195 -11.65 13.86 -5.02
C GLU A 195 -11.27 14.83 -6.14
N THR A 196 -9.96 15.05 -6.34
CA THR A 196 -9.48 15.89 -7.46
C THR A 196 -9.52 15.08 -8.75
N LEU A 197 -10.45 15.41 -9.64
CA LEU A 197 -10.61 14.72 -10.91
C LEU A 197 -9.55 15.14 -11.94
N TRP A 198 -9.13 14.19 -12.76
CA TRP A 198 -8.25 14.44 -13.88
C TRP A 198 -8.94 15.28 -14.96
N THR A 199 -8.27 16.36 -15.39
CA THR A 199 -8.73 17.22 -16.48
C THR A 199 -7.84 17.00 -17.70
N PRO A 200 -8.41 16.63 -18.88
CA PRO A 200 -7.69 16.47 -20.13
C PRO A 200 -6.92 17.75 -20.53
N LYS A 201 -5.77 17.60 -21.22
CA LYS A 201 -4.90 18.72 -21.60
C LYS A 201 -5.65 19.87 -22.31
N GLY A 202 -6.59 19.55 -23.20
CA GLY A 202 -7.35 20.55 -23.95
C GLY A 202 -8.45 21.28 -23.15
N LYS A 203 -8.74 20.85 -21.89
CA LYS A 203 -9.74 21.44 -21.01
C LYS A 203 -9.12 22.10 -19.77
N ARG A 204 -7.79 22.16 -19.69
CA ARG A 204 -7.09 22.76 -18.53
C ARG A 204 -7.09 24.26 -18.65
N GLU A 205 -7.28 24.94 -17.52
CA GLU A 205 -7.12 26.39 -17.44
C GLU A 205 -5.67 26.81 -17.71
N ALA A 206 -5.47 28.11 -18.06
CA ALA A 206 -4.16 28.70 -18.24
C ALA A 206 -3.32 28.59 -16.96
N GLY A 207 -2.01 28.41 -17.12
CA GLY A 207 -1.09 28.17 -15.99
C GLY A 207 -1.06 29.29 -14.94
N THR A 208 -0.48 29.00 -13.79
CA THR A 208 -0.43 29.84 -12.59
C THR A 208 0.37 31.14 -12.73
N ALA A 209 1.09 31.34 -13.85
CA ALA A 209 1.94 32.54 -14.05
C ALA A 209 1.17 33.86 -13.94
N ASP A 210 -0.04 33.94 -14.48
CA ASP A 210 -0.85 35.13 -14.41
C ASP A 210 -1.41 35.38 -12.99
N MET A 211 -1.73 34.33 -12.25
CA MET A 211 -2.11 34.41 -10.85
C MET A 211 -0.95 34.99 -10.00
N ILE A 212 0.26 34.46 -10.20
CA ILE A 212 1.47 34.95 -9.50
C ILE A 212 1.76 36.42 -9.83
N ARG A 213 1.63 36.85 -11.10
CA ARG A 213 1.81 38.22 -11.51
C ARG A 213 0.82 39.14 -10.83
N ARG A 214 -0.46 38.77 -10.74
CA ARG A 214 -1.50 39.54 -10.04
C ARG A 214 -1.22 39.63 -8.53
N GLN A 215 -0.79 38.55 -7.89
CA GLN A 215 -0.42 38.57 -6.47
C GLN A 215 0.78 39.48 -6.19
N ASN A 216 1.77 39.54 -7.11
CA ASN A 216 2.94 40.40 -6.98
C ASN A 216 2.61 41.84 -7.25
N ALA A 217 1.64 42.16 -8.11
CA ALA A 217 1.20 43.53 -8.40
C ALA A 217 0.39 44.18 -7.25
N ASN A 218 -0.15 43.35 -6.34
CA ASN A 218 -0.94 43.77 -5.19
C ASN A 218 -0.10 43.86 -3.89
N ARG A 219 1.21 43.72 -3.97
CA ARG A 219 2.18 43.96 -2.88
C ARG A 219 2.88 45.33 -3.04
#